data_a94a685b3fd097a34f6b34b2a4464bca
#
_entry.id   a94a685b3fd097a34f6b34b2a4464bca
#
_cell.length_a   1.000
_cell.length_b   1.000
_cell.length_c   1.000
_cell.angle_alpha   90.00
_cell.angle_beta   90.00
_cell.angle_gamma   90.00
#
_symmetry.space_group_name_H-M   'P 1'
#
loop_
_entity.id
_entity.type
_entity.pdbx_description
1 polymer ?
#
loop_
_entity_poly.entity_id
_entity_poly.type
_entity_poly.pdbx_seq_one_letter_code
_entity_poly.pdbx_strand_id
1 'polypeptide(L)'
;MFTRSVDEAESWSIPVNCLEGIFKNDYYILNNDRVIKLKNGRILFALARHNYLSSEELAPGKICFVFSDDDGKSWQRASAELVCPFKNNPLGFQEPGLYEFEDDRIWCYIRTGLGFQFQAFSEDAGETWTEPEPNTFFSSPSSPMLVKKCGGLTLAIFNPVPEHILREDDEEFWGRTPYTLAVSRDDGKTFSREQLYFIEDDLNNGYCYPAVIECENHFLAAYYHSDNSDICLNATKIIKVQYSELT
;
A
#
# COMPACT_ATOMS: atom_id res chain seq x y z
N MET A 1 15.44 -4.76 5.81
CA MET A 1 15.85 -5.95 6.61
C MET A 1 14.67 -6.88 6.73
N PHE A 2 14.86 -8.19 6.61
CA PHE A 2 13.87 -9.23 6.81
C PHE A 2 14.26 -10.06 8.03
N THR A 3 13.31 -10.37 8.89
CA THR A 3 13.44 -11.27 10.02
C THR A 3 12.16 -12.09 10.17
N ARG A 4 12.23 -13.25 10.78
CA ARG A 4 11.14 -14.20 10.90
C ARG A 4 11.08 -14.79 12.30
N SER A 5 9.87 -14.96 12.80
CA SER A 5 9.57 -15.78 13.98
C SER A 5 8.82 -17.05 13.55
N VAL A 6 9.01 -18.13 14.30
CA VAL A 6 8.29 -19.41 14.16
C VAL A 6 7.60 -19.83 15.47
N ASP A 7 7.61 -18.94 16.46
CA ASP A 7 7.14 -19.14 17.84
C ASP A 7 6.32 -17.95 18.35
N GLU A 8 5.44 -17.40 17.50
CA GLU A 8 4.53 -16.29 17.84
C GLU A 8 5.25 -15.03 18.35
N ALA A 9 6.40 -14.70 17.75
CA ALA A 9 7.25 -13.56 18.03
C ALA A 9 7.99 -13.63 19.39
N GLU A 10 8.08 -14.78 20.04
CA GLU A 10 8.91 -14.96 21.24
C GLU A 10 10.41 -14.90 20.90
N SER A 11 10.79 -15.43 19.74
CA SER A 11 12.14 -15.27 19.20
C SER A 11 12.15 -14.91 17.72
N TRP A 12 13.24 -14.32 17.26
CA TRP A 12 13.38 -13.86 15.88
C TRP A 12 14.68 -14.34 15.24
N SER A 13 14.64 -14.64 13.97
CA SER A 13 15.83 -14.95 13.19
C SER A 13 16.79 -13.75 13.14
N ILE A 14 18.06 -14.03 12.84
CA ILE A 14 19.01 -12.97 12.51
C ILE A 14 18.47 -12.18 11.31
N PRO A 15 18.42 -10.84 11.36
CA PRO A 15 17.94 -10.03 10.25
C PRO A 15 18.79 -10.20 8.99
N VAL A 16 18.14 -10.40 7.85
CA VAL A 16 18.76 -10.50 6.52
C VAL A 16 18.46 -9.22 5.74
N ASN A 17 19.46 -8.69 5.05
CA ASN A 17 19.25 -7.59 4.13
C ASN A 17 18.67 -8.12 2.81
N CYS A 18 17.35 -8.03 2.65
CA CYS A 18 16.64 -8.51 1.46
C CYS A 18 16.93 -7.70 0.17
N LEU A 19 17.68 -6.60 0.26
CA LEU A 19 18.06 -5.78 -0.89
C LEU A 19 19.57 -5.86 -1.20
N GLU A 20 20.33 -6.63 -0.43
CA GLU A 20 21.78 -6.74 -0.60
C GLU A 20 22.14 -7.35 -1.98
N GLY A 21 22.97 -6.63 -2.71
CA GLY A 21 23.38 -7.03 -4.07
C GLY A 21 22.31 -6.86 -5.16
N ILE A 22 21.06 -6.53 -4.78
CA ILE A 22 19.93 -6.38 -5.71
C ILE A 22 19.89 -4.95 -6.25
N PHE A 23 20.07 -3.96 -5.39
CA PHE A 23 19.97 -2.55 -5.73
C PHE A 23 21.24 -1.79 -5.32
N LYS A 24 21.49 -0.67 -6.02
CA LYS A 24 22.56 0.28 -5.68
C LYS A 24 22.03 1.35 -4.72
N ASN A 25 22.84 2.36 -4.43
CA ASN A 25 22.54 3.48 -3.54
C ASN A 25 21.44 4.39 -4.09
N ASP A 26 20.20 3.92 -4.05
CA ASP A 26 18.99 4.65 -4.40
C ASP A 26 18.10 4.78 -3.16
N TYR A 27 17.05 5.58 -3.25
CA TYR A 27 16.05 5.71 -2.19
C TYR A 27 14.88 4.75 -2.46
N TYR A 28 14.49 3.96 -1.46
CA TYR A 28 13.44 2.94 -1.58
C TYR A 28 12.36 3.16 -0.54
N ILE A 29 11.10 3.04 -0.98
CA ILE A 29 9.93 3.14 -0.12
C ILE A 29 9.20 1.80 -0.13
N LEU A 30 9.07 1.19 1.05
CA LEU A 30 8.22 0.05 1.33
C LEU A 30 7.42 0.38 2.60
N ASN A 31 6.11 0.37 2.50
CA ASN A 31 5.24 0.69 3.63
C ASN A 31 4.88 -0.58 4.44
N ASN A 32 4.24 -0.33 5.59
CA ASN A 32 3.69 -1.37 6.44
C ASN A 32 2.63 -2.21 5.71
N ASP A 33 2.55 -3.49 6.06
CA ASP A 33 1.58 -4.48 5.55
C ASP A 33 1.57 -4.62 4.00
N ARG A 34 2.77 -4.60 3.37
CA ARG A 34 2.95 -4.64 1.90
C ARG A 34 3.61 -5.91 1.38
N VAL A 35 4.11 -6.74 2.28
CA VAL A 35 4.71 -8.04 1.91
C VAL A 35 3.60 -9.07 1.85
N ILE A 36 3.50 -9.80 0.74
CA ILE A 36 2.54 -10.89 0.58
C ILE A 36 3.26 -12.23 0.39
N LYS A 37 2.64 -13.29 0.87
CA LYS A 37 3.04 -14.65 0.54
C LYS A 37 2.01 -15.24 -0.41
N LEU A 38 2.42 -15.52 -1.64
CA LEU A 38 1.57 -16.08 -2.68
C LEU A 38 1.18 -17.52 -2.36
N LYS A 39 0.11 -18.01 -2.96
CA LYS A 39 -0.38 -19.39 -2.82
C LYS A 39 0.67 -20.42 -3.23
N ASN A 40 1.54 -20.10 -4.18
CA ASN A 40 2.66 -20.95 -4.58
C ASN A 40 3.84 -20.97 -3.58
N GLY A 41 3.77 -20.16 -2.51
CA GLY A 41 4.77 -20.06 -1.45
C GLY A 41 5.78 -18.94 -1.64
N ARG A 42 5.84 -18.28 -2.80
CA ARG A 42 6.72 -17.10 -3.04
C ARG A 42 6.36 -15.98 -2.07
N ILE A 43 7.35 -15.37 -1.45
CA ILE A 43 7.22 -14.11 -0.73
C ILE A 43 7.53 -12.99 -1.72
N LEU A 44 6.59 -12.06 -1.91
CA LEU A 44 6.69 -10.98 -2.89
C LEU A 44 6.37 -9.65 -2.25
N PHE A 45 7.11 -8.61 -2.62
CA PHE A 45 6.75 -7.22 -2.34
C PHE A 45 7.14 -6.30 -3.49
N ALA A 46 6.39 -5.22 -3.61
CA ALA A 46 6.67 -4.12 -4.51
C ALA A 46 7.20 -2.92 -3.70
N LEU A 47 8.12 -2.17 -4.25
CA LEU A 47 8.66 -0.96 -3.65
C LEU A 47 8.78 0.16 -4.67
N ALA A 48 8.65 1.40 -4.23
CA ALA A 48 8.97 2.55 -5.05
C ALA A 48 10.48 2.83 -4.93
N ARG A 49 11.13 2.96 -6.08
CA ARG A 49 12.56 3.26 -6.20
C ARG A 49 12.73 4.65 -6.79
N HIS A 50 13.50 5.48 -6.11
CA HIS A 50 13.91 6.79 -6.58
C HIS A 50 15.41 6.84 -6.73
N ASN A 51 15.90 7.16 -7.94
CA ASN A 51 17.31 7.40 -8.14
C ASN A 51 17.67 8.78 -7.59
N TYR A 52 18.82 8.93 -6.94
CA TYR A 52 19.36 10.24 -6.60
C TYR A 52 19.81 10.95 -7.86
N LEU A 53 19.28 12.16 -8.11
CA LEU A 53 19.76 13.10 -9.14
C LEU A 53 20.86 14.00 -8.56
N SER A 54 20.73 14.35 -7.28
CA SER A 54 21.71 15.06 -6.46
C SER A 54 21.60 14.61 -5.00
N SER A 55 22.34 15.24 -4.08
CA SER A 55 22.21 14.98 -2.63
C SER A 55 20.82 15.34 -2.06
N GLU A 56 20.06 16.19 -2.76
CA GLU A 56 18.79 16.75 -2.28
C GLU A 56 17.61 16.46 -3.25
N GLU A 57 17.87 15.95 -4.44
CA GLU A 57 16.88 15.74 -5.48
C GLU A 57 16.76 14.26 -5.85
N LEU A 58 15.52 13.77 -5.91
CA LEU A 58 15.15 12.43 -6.33
C LEU A 58 14.47 12.43 -7.70
N ALA A 59 14.78 11.45 -8.52
CA ALA A 59 14.04 11.19 -9.75
C ALA A 59 12.62 10.69 -9.43
N PRO A 60 11.64 10.84 -10.36
CA PRO A 60 10.33 10.25 -10.23
C PRO A 60 10.38 8.76 -9.90
N GLY A 61 9.56 8.32 -8.95
CA GLY A 61 9.53 6.94 -8.49
C GLY A 61 9.10 5.96 -9.56
N LYS A 62 9.73 4.79 -9.55
CA LYS A 62 9.39 3.61 -10.35
C LYS A 62 9.08 2.46 -9.43
N ILE A 63 8.19 1.56 -9.82
CA ILE A 63 7.92 0.37 -9.03
C ILE A 63 8.84 -0.77 -9.46
N CYS A 64 9.47 -1.39 -8.49
CA CYS A 64 10.30 -2.58 -8.63
C CYS A 64 9.72 -3.69 -7.74
N PHE A 65 10.00 -4.94 -8.11
CA PHE A 65 9.48 -6.12 -7.42
C PHE A 65 10.64 -6.96 -6.90
N VAL A 66 10.51 -7.44 -5.68
CA VAL A 66 11.49 -8.30 -5.01
C VAL A 66 10.78 -9.51 -4.45
N PHE A 67 11.37 -10.68 -4.64
CA PHE A 67 10.77 -11.93 -4.20
C PHE A 67 11.77 -12.91 -3.60
N SER A 68 11.25 -13.88 -2.87
CA SER A 68 11.97 -15.02 -2.33
C SER A 68 11.16 -16.29 -2.58
N ASP A 69 11.80 -17.33 -3.11
CA ASP A 69 11.23 -18.66 -3.35
C ASP A 69 11.69 -19.70 -2.32
N ASP A 70 12.47 -19.29 -1.33
CA ASP A 70 13.08 -20.15 -0.30
C ASP A 70 12.75 -19.69 1.13
N ASP A 71 11.57 -19.09 1.29
CA ASP A 71 11.03 -18.64 2.58
C ASP A 71 11.92 -17.57 3.26
N GLY A 72 12.43 -16.62 2.43
CA GLY A 72 13.18 -15.45 2.88
C GLY A 72 14.67 -15.67 3.12
N LYS A 73 15.24 -16.81 2.72
CA LYS A 73 16.68 -17.10 2.87
C LYS A 73 17.51 -16.38 1.82
N SER A 74 17.01 -16.30 0.58
CA SER A 74 17.59 -15.52 -0.50
C SER A 74 16.53 -14.67 -1.18
N TRP A 75 16.97 -13.57 -1.80
CA TRP A 75 16.08 -12.59 -2.42
C TRP A 75 16.55 -12.27 -3.84
N GLN A 76 15.60 -12.06 -4.71
CA GLN A 76 15.83 -11.75 -6.12
C GLN A 76 14.94 -10.58 -6.53
N ARG A 77 15.38 -9.86 -7.55
CA ARG A 77 14.60 -8.82 -8.20
C ARG A 77 14.00 -9.36 -9.49
N ALA A 78 12.71 -9.12 -9.72
CA ALA A 78 12.11 -9.29 -11.03
C ALA A 78 12.70 -8.27 -12.02
N SER A 79 12.76 -8.62 -13.29
CA SER A 79 13.30 -7.73 -14.34
C SER A 79 12.38 -6.54 -14.65
N ALA A 80 11.08 -6.68 -14.34
CA ALA A 80 10.07 -5.65 -14.60
C ALA A 80 10.24 -4.41 -13.71
N GLU A 81 10.02 -3.25 -14.32
CA GLU A 81 9.84 -1.96 -13.64
C GLU A 81 8.59 -1.28 -14.21
N LEU A 82 7.72 -0.75 -13.33
CA LEU A 82 6.60 0.08 -13.78
C LEU A 82 6.99 1.55 -13.66
N VAL A 83 6.77 2.28 -14.73
CA VAL A 83 7.09 3.71 -14.85
C VAL A 83 5.82 4.49 -15.12
N CYS A 84 5.63 5.60 -14.41
CA CYS A 84 4.48 6.47 -14.67
C CYS A 84 4.55 7.04 -16.09
N PRO A 85 3.51 6.84 -16.92
CA PRO A 85 3.51 7.32 -18.30
C PRO A 85 3.34 8.84 -18.41
N PHE A 86 2.95 9.52 -17.34
CA PHE A 86 2.65 10.95 -17.32
C PHE A 86 3.79 11.78 -16.73
N LYS A 87 4.30 12.71 -17.52
CA LYS A 87 5.40 13.62 -17.11
C LYS A 87 4.97 14.67 -16.08
N ASN A 88 3.68 14.96 -15.97
CA ASN A 88 3.12 15.90 -14.99
C ASN A 88 2.93 15.28 -13.59
N ASN A 89 3.45 14.09 -13.34
CA ASN A 89 3.55 13.48 -12.02
C ASN A 89 5.02 13.52 -11.55
N PRO A 90 5.47 14.62 -10.94
CA PRO A 90 6.89 14.80 -10.60
C PRO A 90 7.40 13.79 -9.57
N LEU A 91 6.52 13.26 -8.72
CA LEU A 91 6.89 12.23 -7.76
C LEU A 91 6.94 10.83 -8.40
N GLY A 92 6.37 10.65 -9.59
CA GLY A 92 6.24 9.34 -10.24
C GLY A 92 5.28 8.42 -9.48
N PHE A 93 5.55 7.13 -9.52
CA PHE A 93 4.82 6.13 -8.77
C PHE A 93 5.32 6.02 -7.33
N GLN A 94 4.38 5.91 -6.40
CA GLN A 94 4.63 5.90 -4.97
C GLN A 94 3.97 4.70 -4.30
N GLU A 95 4.55 4.21 -3.23
CA GLU A 95 3.94 3.37 -2.20
C GLU A 95 3.01 2.27 -2.74
N PRO A 96 3.53 1.33 -3.56
CA PRO A 96 2.73 0.28 -4.16
C PRO A 96 2.22 -0.72 -3.12
N GLY A 97 1.15 -1.42 -3.45
CA GLY A 97 0.72 -2.60 -2.73
C GLY A 97 0.35 -3.71 -3.70
N LEU A 98 0.28 -4.94 -3.18
CA LEU A 98 0.00 -6.14 -3.95
C LEU A 98 -1.20 -6.87 -3.37
N TYR A 99 -1.99 -7.46 -4.26
CA TYR A 99 -3.10 -8.35 -3.91
C TYR A 99 -3.13 -9.54 -4.86
N GLU A 100 -3.16 -10.76 -4.33
CA GLU A 100 -3.30 -11.99 -5.12
C GLU A 100 -4.76 -12.40 -5.17
N PHE A 101 -5.33 -12.48 -6.38
CA PHE A 101 -6.68 -12.97 -6.62
C PHE A 101 -6.78 -14.49 -6.44
N GLU A 102 -8.02 -15.00 -6.36
CA GLU A 102 -8.26 -16.45 -6.31
C GLU A 102 -7.80 -17.19 -7.56
N ASP A 103 -7.73 -16.52 -8.70
CA ASP A 103 -7.23 -17.07 -9.97
C ASP A 103 -5.70 -16.94 -10.16
N ASP A 104 -4.97 -16.67 -9.07
CA ASP A 104 -3.50 -16.54 -8.99
C ASP A 104 -2.93 -15.32 -9.72
N ARG A 105 -3.75 -14.47 -10.35
CA ARG A 105 -3.29 -13.17 -10.84
C ARG A 105 -2.92 -12.27 -9.67
N ILE A 106 -1.96 -11.40 -9.89
CA ILE A 106 -1.54 -10.42 -8.90
C ILE A 106 -1.89 -9.03 -9.40
N TRP A 107 -2.55 -8.26 -8.57
CA TRP A 107 -2.83 -6.85 -8.77
C TRP A 107 -1.82 -6.01 -8.00
N CYS A 108 -1.08 -5.14 -8.72
CA CYS A 108 -0.29 -4.08 -8.15
C CYS A 108 -1.11 -2.79 -8.22
N TYR A 109 -1.47 -2.22 -7.08
CA TYR A 109 -2.10 -0.92 -6.97
C TYR A 109 -1.08 0.11 -6.49
N ILE A 110 -1.13 1.33 -7.06
CA ILE A 110 -0.03 2.27 -6.99
C ILE A 110 -0.57 3.66 -6.70
N ARG A 111 -0.07 4.29 -5.64
CA ARG A 111 -0.35 5.69 -5.31
C ARG A 111 0.29 6.62 -6.34
N THR A 112 -0.44 7.67 -6.73
CA THR A 112 0.04 8.78 -7.57
C THR A 112 -0.41 10.13 -7.03
N GLY A 113 0.20 11.20 -7.53
CA GLY A 113 -0.29 12.58 -7.36
C GLY A 113 -1.29 13.03 -8.42
N LEU A 114 -1.88 12.10 -9.21
CA LEU A 114 -2.75 12.41 -10.36
C LEU A 114 -4.25 12.35 -10.02
N GLY A 115 -4.61 12.20 -8.74
CA GLY A 115 -6.00 12.14 -8.28
C GLY A 115 -6.63 10.76 -8.28
N PHE A 116 -5.99 9.74 -8.87
CA PHE A 116 -6.44 8.35 -8.88
C PHE A 116 -5.27 7.38 -8.77
N GLN A 117 -5.55 6.17 -8.26
CA GLN A 117 -4.57 5.10 -8.21
C GLN A 117 -4.25 4.62 -9.63
N PHE A 118 -3.06 4.08 -9.82
CA PHE A 118 -2.70 3.27 -10.98
C PHE A 118 -2.71 1.80 -10.63
N GLN A 119 -2.73 0.94 -11.65
CA GLN A 119 -2.69 -0.51 -11.50
C GLN A 119 -1.89 -1.18 -12.61
N ALA A 120 -1.39 -2.36 -12.30
CA ALA A 120 -0.83 -3.31 -13.24
C ALA A 120 -1.12 -4.73 -12.76
N PHE A 121 -1.09 -5.72 -13.64
CA PHE A 121 -1.37 -7.10 -13.32
C PHE A 121 -0.24 -8.01 -13.75
N SER A 122 -0.02 -9.08 -12.96
CA SER A 122 0.91 -10.17 -13.28
C SER A 122 0.15 -11.50 -13.29
N GLU A 123 0.49 -12.38 -14.24
CA GLU A 123 -0.04 -13.72 -14.38
C GLU A 123 1.04 -14.80 -14.15
N ASP A 124 2.27 -14.39 -13.77
CA ASP A 124 3.44 -15.25 -13.65
C ASP A 124 4.16 -15.05 -12.30
N ALA A 125 3.37 -14.90 -11.24
CA ALA A 125 3.86 -14.74 -9.87
C ALA A 125 4.81 -13.53 -9.68
N GLY A 126 4.58 -12.43 -10.42
CA GLY A 126 5.27 -11.16 -10.28
C GLY A 126 6.54 -10.99 -11.13
N GLU A 127 6.81 -11.88 -12.08
CA GLU A 127 7.97 -11.77 -12.98
C GLU A 127 7.75 -10.72 -14.07
N THR A 128 6.57 -10.73 -14.71
CA THR A 128 6.17 -9.73 -15.71
C THR A 128 4.84 -9.07 -15.33
N TRP A 129 4.62 -7.88 -15.86
CA TRP A 129 3.49 -7.03 -15.52
C TRP A 129 2.92 -6.37 -16.77
N THR A 130 1.62 -6.14 -16.76
CA THR A 130 0.98 -5.30 -17.80
C THR A 130 1.52 -3.86 -17.72
N GLU A 131 1.34 -3.10 -18.79
CA GLU A 131 1.56 -1.65 -18.74
C GLU A 131 0.65 -1.02 -17.68
N PRO A 132 1.17 -0.06 -16.90
CA PRO A 132 0.38 0.56 -15.83
C PRO A 132 -0.72 1.46 -16.42
N GLU A 133 -1.92 1.32 -15.88
CA GLU A 133 -3.10 2.08 -16.25
C GLU A 133 -3.81 2.68 -15.03
N PRO A 134 -4.61 3.76 -15.20
CA PRO A 134 -5.46 4.28 -14.13
C PRO A 134 -6.49 3.23 -13.68
N ASN A 135 -6.72 3.16 -12.37
CA ASN A 135 -7.82 2.37 -11.83
C ASN A 135 -9.00 3.26 -11.37
N THR A 136 -10.02 2.65 -10.77
CA THR A 136 -11.24 3.34 -10.37
C THR A 136 -11.15 4.02 -9.00
N PHE A 137 -10.10 3.79 -8.20
CA PHE A 137 -9.94 4.42 -6.90
C PHE A 137 -9.33 5.80 -7.02
N PHE A 138 -9.85 6.74 -6.22
CA PHE A 138 -9.14 8.00 -6.01
C PHE A 138 -7.80 7.75 -5.31
N SER A 139 -6.81 8.54 -5.65
CA SER A 139 -5.52 8.56 -4.97
C SER A 139 -5.39 9.85 -4.19
N SER A 140 -5.23 9.74 -2.89
CA SER A 140 -4.74 10.88 -2.13
C SER A 140 -3.29 11.18 -2.57
N PRO A 141 -2.94 12.44 -2.81
CA PRO A 141 -1.58 12.80 -3.16
C PRO A 141 -0.57 12.52 -2.04
N SER A 142 -1.04 12.29 -0.82
CA SER A 142 -0.20 12.10 0.37
C SER A 142 -0.42 10.80 1.13
N SER A 143 -1.29 9.89 0.66
CA SER A 143 -1.61 8.66 1.38
C SER A 143 -1.81 7.45 0.47
N PRO A 144 -1.23 6.28 0.80
CA PRO A 144 -1.43 5.06 0.04
C PRO A 144 -2.75 4.36 0.41
N MET A 145 -3.25 3.56 -0.52
CA MET A 145 -4.31 2.58 -0.31
C MET A 145 -3.75 1.26 0.22
N LEU A 146 -4.49 0.52 1.03
CA LEU A 146 -4.24 -0.89 1.35
C LEU A 146 -5.41 -1.74 0.85
N VAL A 147 -5.10 -2.82 0.15
CA VAL A 147 -6.07 -3.87 -0.20
C VAL A 147 -5.68 -5.16 0.50
N LYS A 148 -6.64 -5.80 1.18
CA LYS A 148 -6.39 -7.02 1.94
C LYS A 148 -7.61 -7.93 1.99
N LYS A 149 -7.39 -9.23 1.94
CA LYS A 149 -8.42 -10.24 2.13
C LYS A 149 -8.63 -10.53 3.61
N CYS A 150 -9.86 -10.44 4.08
CA CYS A 150 -10.25 -10.69 5.46
C CYS A 150 -11.69 -11.20 5.53
N GLY A 151 -11.93 -12.30 6.24
CA GLY A 151 -13.27 -12.84 6.47
C GLY A 151 -14.04 -13.22 5.20
N GLY A 152 -13.35 -13.63 4.14
CA GLY A 152 -13.96 -13.92 2.85
C GLY A 152 -14.32 -12.66 2.03
N LEU A 153 -14.01 -11.46 2.55
CA LEU A 153 -14.18 -10.17 1.86
C LEU A 153 -12.82 -9.66 1.39
N THR A 154 -12.81 -8.82 0.37
CA THR A 154 -11.65 -8.00 0.03
C THR A 154 -11.91 -6.57 0.46
N LEU A 155 -11.05 -6.06 1.30
CA LEU A 155 -11.13 -4.73 1.90
C LEU A 155 -10.16 -3.79 1.19
N ALA A 156 -10.60 -2.56 0.86
CA ALA A 156 -9.74 -1.48 0.42
C ALA A 156 -9.86 -0.31 1.39
N ILE A 157 -8.77 0.05 2.07
CA ILE A 157 -8.73 1.18 3.02
C ILE A 157 -7.93 2.30 2.39
N PHE A 158 -8.52 3.49 2.27
CA PHE A 158 -7.94 4.61 1.56
C PHE A 158 -8.59 5.95 1.92
N ASN A 159 -7.95 7.04 1.48
CA ASN A 159 -8.52 8.38 1.54
C ASN A 159 -9.09 8.73 0.16
N PRO A 160 -10.41 8.89 0.00
CA PRO A 160 -11.06 9.17 -1.29
C PRO A 160 -10.96 10.66 -1.65
N VAL A 161 -9.78 11.27 -1.50
CA VAL A 161 -9.52 12.69 -1.72
C VAL A 161 -8.48 12.84 -2.84
N PRO A 162 -8.89 13.24 -4.04
CA PRO A 162 -8.01 13.29 -5.20
C PRO A 162 -7.05 14.49 -5.21
N GLU A 163 -7.30 15.49 -4.38
CA GLU A 163 -6.57 16.76 -4.38
C GLU A 163 -6.20 17.18 -2.95
N HIS A 164 -5.21 18.05 -2.83
CA HIS A 164 -4.96 18.77 -1.58
C HIS A 164 -6.10 19.76 -1.35
N ILE A 165 -6.62 19.78 -0.13
CA ILE A 165 -7.65 20.72 0.30
C ILE A 165 -6.95 21.76 1.18
N LEU A 166 -7.16 23.04 0.86
CA LEU A 166 -6.74 24.13 1.73
C LEU A 166 -7.74 24.28 2.89
N ARG A 167 -7.23 24.49 4.09
CA ARG A 167 -8.03 24.89 5.26
C ARG A 167 -8.38 26.38 5.20
N GLU A 168 -9.34 26.80 6.02
CA GLU A 168 -9.74 28.21 6.13
C GLU A 168 -8.60 29.14 6.60
N ASP A 169 -7.57 28.57 7.23
CA ASP A 169 -6.36 29.26 7.71
C ASP A 169 -5.19 29.26 6.70
N ASP A 170 -5.46 28.92 5.43
CA ASP A 170 -4.47 28.75 4.36
C ASP A 170 -3.44 27.61 4.59
N GLU A 171 -3.64 26.77 5.61
CA GLU A 171 -2.82 25.58 5.80
C GLU A 171 -3.22 24.47 4.82
N GLU A 172 -2.22 23.86 4.19
CA GLU A 172 -2.42 22.80 3.21
C GLU A 172 -2.92 21.54 3.92
N PHE A 173 -4.16 21.12 3.62
CA PHE A 173 -4.71 19.88 4.11
C PHE A 173 -4.25 18.74 3.20
N TRP A 174 -3.57 17.75 3.75
CA TRP A 174 -2.85 16.73 2.99
C TRP A 174 -3.71 15.62 2.40
N GLY A 175 -5.03 15.79 2.33
CA GLY A 175 -5.92 14.79 1.75
C GLY A 175 -5.93 13.46 2.52
N ARG A 176 -5.82 13.50 3.84
CA ARG A 176 -5.81 12.32 4.72
C ARG A 176 -7.10 12.16 5.52
N THR A 177 -8.13 12.90 5.15
CA THR A 177 -9.49 12.81 5.69
C THR A 177 -10.48 13.03 4.54
N PRO A 178 -11.61 12.29 4.48
CA PRO A 178 -11.96 11.18 5.35
C PRO A 178 -11.09 9.93 5.15
N TYR A 179 -11.16 9.00 6.10
CA TYR A 179 -10.55 7.67 6.01
C TYR A 179 -11.62 6.63 5.84
N THR A 180 -11.57 5.87 4.76
CA THR A 180 -12.69 5.03 4.34
C THR A 180 -12.29 3.60 4.09
N LEU A 181 -13.29 2.72 4.17
CA LEU A 181 -13.22 1.33 3.80
C LEU A 181 -14.22 1.05 2.67
N ALA A 182 -13.75 0.51 1.56
CA ALA A 182 -14.58 -0.13 0.54
C ALA A 182 -14.49 -1.65 0.68
N VAL A 183 -15.60 -2.32 0.38
CA VAL A 183 -15.71 -3.79 0.49
C VAL A 183 -16.04 -4.39 -0.87
N SER A 184 -15.28 -5.40 -1.25
CA SER A 184 -15.56 -6.26 -2.40
C SER A 184 -15.99 -7.66 -1.93
N ARG A 185 -16.97 -8.25 -2.62
CA ARG A 185 -17.49 -9.60 -2.38
C ARG A 185 -17.17 -10.57 -3.52
N ASP A 186 -16.44 -10.09 -4.53
CA ASP A 186 -16.07 -10.82 -5.73
C ASP A 186 -14.55 -10.90 -5.92
N ASP A 187 -13.84 -11.08 -4.80
CA ASP A 187 -12.39 -11.24 -4.76
C ASP A 187 -11.63 -9.98 -5.24
N GLY A 188 -12.13 -8.79 -4.89
CA GLY A 188 -11.44 -7.53 -5.25
C GLY A 188 -11.63 -7.08 -6.70
N LYS A 189 -12.49 -7.75 -7.48
CA LYS A 189 -12.75 -7.39 -8.88
C LYS A 189 -13.58 -6.13 -9.00
N THR A 190 -14.57 -5.97 -8.11
CA THR A 190 -15.37 -4.75 -8.04
C THR A 190 -15.48 -4.23 -6.61
N PHE A 191 -15.52 -2.91 -6.50
CA PHE A 191 -15.79 -2.20 -5.24
C PHE A 191 -16.89 -1.18 -5.50
N SER A 192 -17.92 -1.16 -4.65
CA SER A 192 -18.97 -0.16 -4.73
C SER A 192 -18.42 1.19 -4.29
N ARG A 193 -18.58 2.20 -5.15
CA ARG A 193 -18.28 3.60 -4.78
C ARG A 193 -19.39 4.24 -3.94
N GLU A 194 -20.57 3.64 -3.93
CA GLU A 194 -21.75 4.14 -3.23
C GLU A 194 -21.83 3.61 -1.79
N GLN A 195 -21.06 2.56 -1.48
CA GLN A 195 -20.98 1.95 -0.16
C GLN A 195 -19.55 2.09 0.41
N LEU A 196 -19.19 3.29 0.81
CA LEU A 196 -17.99 3.53 1.60
C LEU A 196 -18.37 3.58 3.08
N TYR A 197 -17.66 2.79 3.88
CA TYR A 197 -17.75 2.87 5.33
C TYR A 197 -16.74 3.91 5.82
N PHE A 198 -17.19 4.91 6.56
CA PHE A 198 -16.31 5.90 7.15
C PHE A 198 -15.66 5.31 8.39
N ILE A 199 -14.34 5.18 8.37
CA ILE A 199 -13.54 4.80 9.53
C ILE A 199 -13.32 6.04 10.41
N GLU A 200 -12.98 7.15 9.76
CA GLU A 200 -12.72 8.46 10.38
C GLU A 200 -13.14 9.57 9.44
N ASP A 201 -13.73 10.65 9.99
CA ASP A 201 -14.21 11.79 9.22
C ASP A 201 -13.91 13.16 9.88
N ASP A 202 -13.11 13.18 10.94
CA ASP A 202 -12.71 14.43 11.59
C ASP A 202 -11.76 15.22 10.68
N LEU A 203 -12.24 16.36 10.19
CA LEU A 203 -11.50 17.24 9.29
C LEU A 203 -10.26 17.90 9.93
N ASN A 204 -10.16 17.88 11.26
CA ASN A 204 -9.00 18.44 11.95
C ASN A 204 -7.84 17.44 12.07
N ASN A 205 -8.07 16.19 11.71
CA ASN A 205 -7.10 15.12 11.81
C ASN A 205 -6.79 14.48 10.45
N GLY A 206 -5.58 13.95 10.32
CA GLY A 206 -5.19 13.13 9.18
C GLY A 206 -5.05 11.66 9.56
N TYR A 207 -5.46 10.75 8.67
CA TYR A 207 -5.44 9.31 8.90
C TYR A 207 -4.84 8.60 7.68
N CYS A 208 -3.89 7.69 7.89
CA CYS A 208 -3.26 6.97 6.77
C CYS A 208 -2.42 5.77 7.22
N TYR A 209 -1.80 5.09 6.26
CA TYR A 209 -0.87 3.99 6.46
C TYR A 209 -1.45 2.83 7.27
N PRO A 210 -2.52 2.17 6.80
CA PRO A 210 -3.15 1.09 7.52
C PRO A 210 -2.31 -0.18 7.50
N ALA A 211 -2.46 -0.97 8.57
CA ALA A 211 -2.11 -2.37 8.62
C ALA A 211 -3.31 -3.15 9.16
N VAL A 212 -3.61 -4.30 8.60
CA VAL A 212 -4.81 -5.07 8.93
C VAL A 212 -4.44 -6.50 9.30
N ILE A 213 -5.00 -6.99 10.40
CA ILE A 213 -4.94 -8.39 10.79
C ILE A 213 -6.32 -9.00 10.83
N GLU A 214 -6.47 -10.14 10.17
CA GLU A 214 -7.69 -10.94 10.18
C GLU A 214 -7.84 -11.69 11.50
N CYS A 215 -9.07 -11.69 12.02
CA CYS A 215 -9.50 -12.49 13.15
C CYS A 215 -10.78 -13.27 12.76
N GLU A 216 -11.22 -14.20 13.60
CA GLU A 216 -12.32 -15.13 13.28
C GLU A 216 -13.63 -14.42 12.87
N ASN A 217 -14.07 -13.40 13.63
CA ASN A 217 -15.35 -12.72 13.41
C ASN A 217 -15.20 -11.20 13.12
N HIS A 218 -13.97 -10.71 13.05
CA HIS A 218 -13.66 -9.30 12.87
C HIS A 218 -12.26 -9.14 12.27
N PHE A 219 -11.91 -7.93 11.94
CA PHE A 219 -10.52 -7.56 11.72
C PHE A 219 -10.10 -6.42 12.66
N LEU A 220 -8.80 -6.30 12.90
CA LEU A 220 -8.21 -5.13 13.53
C LEU A 220 -7.49 -4.34 12.46
N ALA A 221 -7.69 -3.04 12.45
CA ALA A 221 -6.93 -2.12 11.61
C ALA A 221 -6.17 -1.12 12.49
N ALA A 222 -4.85 -1.07 12.32
CA ALA A 222 -3.99 -0.08 12.94
C ALA A 222 -3.60 0.95 11.87
N TYR A 223 -3.63 2.24 12.20
CA TYR A 223 -3.26 3.31 11.28
C TYR A 223 -2.70 4.52 12.04
N TYR A 224 -1.92 5.32 11.34
CA TYR A 224 -1.46 6.60 11.88
C TYR A 224 -2.56 7.64 11.86
N HIS A 225 -2.60 8.47 12.89
CA HIS A 225 -3.38 9.70 12.90
C HIS A 225 -2.56 10.86 13.48
N SER A 226 -2.90 12.08 13.08
CA SER A 226 -2.45 13.30 13.74
C SER A 226 -3.45 13.67 14.82
N ASP A 227 -2.99 14.16 15.96
CA ASP A 227 -3.82 14.97 16.83
C ASP A 227 -3.71 16.45 16.42
N ASN A 228 -4.63 17.28 16.90
CA ASN A 228 -4.73 18.68 16.51
C ASN A 228 -3.49 19.54 16.88
N SER A 229 -2.46 18.97 17.47
CA SER A 229 -1.30 19.69 17.97
C SER A 229 -0.12 19.71 17.01
N ASP A 230 -0.10 18.82 15.97
CA ASP A 230 1.01 18.72 15.05
C ASP A 230 0.56 18.23 13.66
N ILE A 231 1.24 18.73 12.63
CA ILE A 231 1.06 18.35 11.23
C ILE A 231 1.54 16.89 10.98
N CYS A 232 2.40 16.38 11.86
CA CYS A 232 2.96 15.04 11.75
C CYS A 232 2.02 13.97 12.33
N LEU A 233 2.00 12.81 11.68
CA LEU A 233 1.32 11.60 12.14
C LEU A 233 2.02 11.08 13.41
N ASN A 234 1.61 11.58 14.55
CA ASN A 234 2.30 11.41 15.84
C ASN A 234 1.67 10.35 16.73
N ALA A 235 0.53 9.79 16.32
CA ALA A 235 -0.17 8.78 17.09
C ALA A 235 -0.61 7.58 16.22
N THR A 236 -0.89 6.46 16.87
CA THR A 236 -1.43 5.25 16.24
C THR A 236 -2.78 4.93 16.86
N LYS A 237 -3.78 4.67 16.03
CA LYS A 237 -5.09 4.21 16.44
C LYS A 237 -5.30 2.77 16.00
N ILE A 238 -6.00 1.99 16.80
CA ILE A 238 -6.40 0.63 16.47
C ILE A 238 -7.90 0.54 16.61
N ILE A 239 -8.56 0.08 15.56
CA ILE A 239 -10.00 -0.17 15.56
C ILE A 239 -10.28 -1.66 15.35
N LYS A 240 -11.45 -2.08 15.85
CA LYS A 240 -12.03 -3.39 15.63
C LYS A 240 -13.31 -3.23 14.81
N VAL A 241 -13.40 -3.93 13.68
CA VAL A 241 -14.58 -3.93 12.82
C VAL A 241 -15.12 -5.36 12.71
N GLN A 242 -16.40 -5.56 13.05
CA GLN A 242 -17.07 -6.86 12.90
C GLN A 242 -17.45 -7.10 11.44
N TYR A 243 -17.26 -8.31 10.91
CA TYR A 243 -17.68 -8.61 9.54
C TYR A 243 -19.20 -8.47 9.34
N SER A 244 -19.98 -8.68 10.40
CA SER A 244 -21.45 -8.48 10.37
C SER A 244 -21.88 -7.03 10.18
N GLU A 245 -20.98 -6.06 10.40
CA GLU A 245 -21.24 -4.62 10.18
C GLU A 245 -21.01 -4.21 8.72
N LEU A 246 -20.43 -5.10 7.92
CA LEU A 246 -20.08 -4.86 6.52
C LEU A 246 -21.08 -5.52 5.55
N THR A 247 -22.35 -5.52 5.87
CA THR A 247 -23.42 -6.16 5.07
C THR A 247 -24.02 -5.26 4.02
#